data_a8b12c197d5f2c2aced8a1067219a3d0
#
_entry.id   a8b12c197d5f2c2aced8a1067219a3d0
#
_cell.length_a   1.000
_cell.length_b   1.000
_cell.length_c   1.000
_cell.angle_alpha   90.00
_cell.angle_beta   90.00
_cell.angle_gamma   90.00
#
_symmetry.space_group_name_H-M   'P 1'
#
loop_
_entity.id
_entity.type
_entity.pdbx_description
1 polymer ?
#
loop_
_entity_poly.entity_id
_entity_poly.type
_entity_poly.pdbx_seq_one_letter_code
_entity_poly.pdbx_strand_id
1 'polypeptide(L)'
;MANEIRILYWDVGIHTSFEKRIATTLRIAIQMGTYSTQFFMGNPKSYNRQRISDDDILESNRLLDRFPMNVFTHFPYIANLNGSVSSLAWNGDAKIDTTTNLMLDQLQYELETISKLTSNKSGVVIHPGCYTDRTVGLTTIAKSINKIEFKGKTKLLLENCAGEGRKLCKNFSEFKLIYNLIEEHKADNVGFCVDTAHIWGEGEYDLRSVDEVKRMFNEFDIAIGLRNLSLIHLNDSIVPFGSKKDRHAVLGTGYIWREDITSLLYLLNFCTEKQIPMILETNCTIMDVLNDLQKTI
;
A
#
# COMPACT_ATOMS: atom_id res chain seq x y z
N MET A 1 38.91 2.66 -19.08
CA MET A 1 37.94 1.85 -18.38
C MET A 1 36.69 2.67 -18.28
N ALA A 2 35.71 2.40 -19.15
CA ALA A 2 34.46 3.13 -19.19
C ALA A 2 33.63 2.73 -17.94
N ASN A 3 33.33 3.70 -17.09
CA ASN A 3 32.29 3.54 -16.07
C ASN A 3 30.98 3.37 -16.82
N GLU A 4 30.50 2.13 -16.92
CA GLU A 4 29.12 1.86 -17.28
C GLU A 4 28.25 2.51 -16.19
N ILE A 5 27.63 3.63 -16.54
CA ILE A 5 26.53 4.19 -15.76
C ILE A 5 25.41 3.13 -15.84
N ARG A 6 25.33 2.26 -14.85
CA ARG A 6 24.13 1.46 -14.62
C ARG A 6 23.01 2.45 -14.32
N ILE A 7 22.18 2.72 -15.31
CA ILE A 7 20.89 3.35 -15.08
C ILE A 7 20.11 2.38 -14.21
N LEU A 8 20.10 2.63 -12.90
CA LEU A 8 19.27 1.92 -11.97
C LEU A 8 17.82 2.28 -12.32
N TYR A 9 17.11 1.38 -12.98
CA TYR A 9 15.68 1.50 -13.18
C TYR A 9 15.02 1.19 -11.84
N TRP A 10 14.64 2.22 -11.09
CA TRP A 10 13.85 2.07 -9.88
C TRP A 10 12.45 1.58 -10.27
N ASP A 11 11.94 0.57 -9.55
CA ASP A 11 10.55 0.07 -9.71
C ASP A 11 9.59 1.04 -9.02
N VAL A 12 9.44 2.23 -9.60
CA VAL A 12 8.51 3.26 -9.14
C VAL A 12 7.35 3.33 -10.11
N GLY A 13 6.17 3.01 -9.60
CA GLY A 13 4.90 3.08 -10.30
C GLY A 13 4.09 4.29 -9.87
N ILE A 14 2.87 4.33 -10.37
CA ILE A 14 1.93 5.43 -10.12
C ILE A 14 0.55 4.92 -9.76
N HIS A 15 -0.17 5.74 -8.99
CA HIS A 15 -1.60 5.57 -8.80
C HIS A 15 -2.34 6.17 -10.00
N THR A 16 -2.98 5.31 -10.80
CA THR A 16 -3.70 5.70 -12.02
C THR A 16 -5.20 5.83 -11.78
N SER A 17 -5.87 6.66 -12.59
CA SER A 17 -7.33 6.66 -12.65
C SER A 17 -7.85 5.33 -13.17
N PHE A 18 -8.92 4.82 -12.56
CA PHE A 18 -9.57 3.61 -13.02
C PHE A 18 -10.62 3.90 -14.10
N GLU A 19 -10.40 3.38 -15.30
CA GLU A 19 -11.22 3.64 -16.50
C GLU A 19 -12.31 2.56 -16.71
N LYS A 20 -12.93 2.09 -15.61
CA LYS A 20 -13.96 1.04 -15.56
C LYS A 20 -13.52 -0.35 -16.06
N ARG A 21 -12.34 -0.45 -16.68
CA ARG A 21 -11.72 -1.66 -17.17
C ARG A 21 -10.27 -1.72 -16.72
N ILE A 22 -9.83 -2.89 -16.24
CA ILE A 22 -8.43 -3.11 -15.84
C ILE A 22 -7.52 -2.97 -17.06
N ALA A 23 -7.88 -3.58 -18.20
CA ALA A 23 -7.07 -3.50 -19.42
C ALA A 23 -6.82 -2.05 -19.88
N THR A 24 -7.84 -1.17 -19.77
CA THR A 24 -7.67 0.25 -20.13
C THR A 24 -6.74 0.96 -19.16
N THR A 25 -6.89 0.70 -17.87
CA THR A 25 -6.02 1.26 -16.81
C THR A 25 -4.56 0.80 -16.99
N LEU A 26 -4.34 -0.48 -17.30
CA LEU A 26 -3.00 -1.00 -17.60
C LEU A 26 -2.37 -0.36 -18.84
N ARG A 27 -3.14 -0.09 -19.90
CA ARG A 27 -2.62 0.64 -21.08
C ARG A 27 -2.11 2.03 -20.72
N ILE A 28 -2.83 2.74 -19.86
CA ILE A 28 -2.38 4.07 -19.37
C ILE A 28 -1.05 3.93 -18.63
N ALA A 29 -0.94 2.98 -17.70
CA ALA A 29 0.30 2.75 -16.95
C ALA A 29 1.47 2.38 -17.89
N ILE A 30 1.24 1.51 -18.87
CA ILE A 30 2.22 1.12 -19.90
C ILE A 30 2.67 2.33 -20.73
N GLN A 31 1.73 3.18 -21.16
CA GLN A 31 2.04 4.41 -21.91
C GLN A 31 2.87 5.40 -21.10
N MET A 32 2.68 5.41 -19.78
CA MET A 32 3.48 6.22 -18.86
C MET A 32 4.86 5.59 -18.53
N GLY A 33 5.15 4.41 -19.07
CA GLY A 33 6.46 3.75 -18.92
C GLY A 33 6.72 3.19 -17.52
N THR A 34 5.67 2.83 -16.76
CA THR A 34 5.80 2.31 -15.40
C THR A 34 5.78 0.78 -15.38
N TYR A 35 6.48 0.19 -14.40
CA TYR A 35 6.49 -1.25 -14.14
C TYR A 35 5.59 -1.67 -12.98
N SER A 36 5.00 -0.70 -12.30
CA SER A 36 4.06 -0.90 -11.19
C SER A 36 2.91 0.09 -11.32
N THR A 37 1.69 -0.34 -11.01
CA THR A 37 0.52 0.55 -10.98
C THR A 37 -0.41 0.20 -9.83
N GLN A 38 -1.09 1.21 -9.32
CA GLN A 38 -2.17 1.09 -8.35
C GLN A 38 -3.40 1.88 -8.83
N PHE A 39 -4.59 1.43 -8.49
CA PHE A 39 -5.83 2.15 -8.78
C PHE A 39 -6.95 1.77 -7.80
N PHE A 40 -7.97 2.61 -7.67
CA PHE A 40 -9.20 2.24 -6.98
C PHE A 40 -10.13 1.50 -7.94
N MET A 41 -10.52 0.26 -7.62
CA MET A 41 -11.48 -0.50 -8.44
C MET A 41 -12.92 -0.02 -8.21
N GLY A 42 -13.13 1.28 -8.24
CA GLY A 42 -14.41 1.98 -8.02
C GLY A 42 -14.24 3.26 -7.21
N ASN A 43 -15.34 3.79 -6.68
CA ASN A 43 -15.30 5.02 -5.89
C ASN A 43 -14.57 4.79 -4.55
N PRO A 44 -13.53 5.60 -4.21
CA PRO A 44 -12.78 5.46 -2.96
C PRO A 44 -13.60 5.80 -1.70
N LYS A 45 -14.80 6.35 -1.83
CA LYS A 45 -15.74 6.67 -0.74
C LYS A 45 -16.96 5.74 -0.70
N SER A 46 -16.89 4.56 -1.36
CA SER A 46 -17.98 3.59 -1.41
C SER A 46 -17.46 2.18 -1.41
N TYR A 47 -18.17 1.23 -0.83
CA TYR A 47 -17.84 -0.20 -0.92
C TYR A 47 -18.21 -0.82 -2.28
N ASN A 48 -19.02 -0.16 -3.10
CA ASN A 48 -19.37 -0.70 -4.41
C ASN A 48 -18.13 -0.80 -5.31
N ARG A 49 -17.79 -2.04 -5.68
CA ARG A 49 -16.69 -2.31 -6.61
C ARG A 49 -17.22 -2.49 -8.02
N GLN A 50 -16.47 -1.97 -8.99
CA GLN A 50 -16.76 -2.22 -10.41
C GLN A 50 -16.69 -3.73 -10.67
N ARG A 51 -17.72 -4.29 -11.30
CA ARG A 51 -17.70 -5.69 -11.74
C ARG A 51 -16.86 -5.82 -13.00
N ILE A 52 -15.88 -6.70 -12.96
CA ILE A 52 -14.92 -6.93 -14.05
C ILE A 52 -15.36 -8.17 -14.83
N SER A 53 -15.44 -8.05 -16.15
CA SER A 53 -15.78 -9.18 -17.00
C SER A 53 -14.59 -10.11 -17.23
N ASP A 54 -14.87 -11.35 -17.58
CA ASP A 54 -13.81 -12.31 -17.94
C ASP A 54 -13.04 -11.87 -19.20
N ASP A 55 -13.70 -11.19 -20.14
CA ASP A 55 -13.04 -10.58 -21.31
C ASP A 55 -12.04 -9.51 -20.92
N ASP A 56 -12.35 -8.69 -19.90
CA ASP A 56 -11.40 -7.68 -19.40
C ASP A 56 -10.21 -8.33 -18.72
N ILE A 57 -10.42 -9.40 -17.94
CA ILE A 57 -9.33 -10.19 -17.35
C ILE A 57 -8.45 -10.80 -18.43
N LEU A 58 -9.05 -11.41 -19.47
CA LEU A 58 -8.31 -12.01 -20.57
C LEU A 58 -7.47 -10.97 -21.32
N GLU A 59 -8.04 -9.80 -21.61
CA GLU A 59 -7.33 -8.71 -22.27
C GLU A 59 -6.22 -8.14 -21.39
N SER A 60 -6.47 -7.99 -20.08
CA SER A 60 -5.47 -7.55 -19.09
C SER A 60 -4.28 -8.51 -19.04
N ASN A 61 -4.54 -9.82 -19.02
CA ASN A 61 -3.48 -10.83 -18.99
C ASN A 61 -2.64 -10.82 -20.28
N ARG A 62 -3.24 -10.63 -21.45
CA ARG A 62 -2.49 -10.45 -22.71
C ARG A 62 -1.56 -9.23 -22.68
N LEU A 63 -1.98 -8.15 -22.00
CA LEU A 63 -1.13 -6.97 -21.82
C LEU A 63 0.02 -7.27 -20.84
N LEU A 64 -0.28 -7.94 -19.71
CA LEU A 64 0.70 -8.29 -18.69
C LEU A 64 1.73 -9.32 -19.19
N ASP A 65 1.33 -10.25 -20.04
CA ASP A 65 2.25 -11.21 -20.67
C ASP A 65 3.24 -10.51 -21.62
N ARG A 66 2.80 -9.41 -22.27
CA ARG A 66 3.64 -8.61 -23.16
C ARG A 66 4.46 -7.53 -22.41
N PHE A 67 3.89 -6.97 -21.37
CA PHE A 67 4.45 -5.90 -20.55
C PHE A 67 4.34 -6.29 -19.08
N PRO A 68 5.25 -7.14 -18.57
CA PRO A 68 5.21 -7.60 -17.20
C PRO A 68 5.29 -6.43 -16.21
N MET A 69 4.31 -6.35 -15.29
CA MET A 69 4.27 -5.30 -14.28
C MET A 69 3.62 -5.79 -12.98
N ASN A 70 3.80 -5.02 -11.92
CA ASN A 70 3.11 -5.21 -10.65
C ASN A 70 1.77 -4.48 -10.69
N VAL A 71 0.72 -5.11 -10.18
CA VAL A 71 -0.64 -4.54 -10.20
C VAL A 71 -1.23 -4.57 -8.81
N PHE A 72 -1.51 -3.39 -8.28
CA PHE A 72 -2.13 -3.22 -6.98
C PHE A 72 -3.47 -2.49 -7.13
N THR A 73 -4.39 -2.75 -6.23
CA THR A 73 -5.54 -1.89 -6.03
C THR A 73 -5.51 -1.31 -4.62
N HIS A 74 -6.18 -0.18 -4.45
CA HIS A 74 -6.40 0.41 -3.15
C HIS A 74 -7.87 0.29 -2.78
N PHE A 75 -8.14 -0.33 -1.63
CA PHE A 75 -9.50 -0.47 -1.13
C PHE A 75 -10.01 0.88 -0.57
N PRO A 76 -11.35 1.14 -0.54
CA PRO A 76 -11.86 2.44 -0.13
C PRO A 76 -11.36 2.95 1.21
N TYR A 77 -11.14 4.26 1.30
CA TYR A 77 -10.72 4.96 2.53
C TYR A 77 -11.69 4.82 3.71
N ILE A 78 -12.98 4.51 3.41
CA ILE A 78 -14.00 4.30 4.45
C ILE A 78 -13.92 2.92 5.09
N ALA A 79 -13.00 2.06 4.65
CA ALA A 79 -12.84 0.72 5.19
C ALA A 79 -12.47 0.74 6.67
N ASN A 80 -13.08 -0.17 7.42
CA ASN A 80 -12.76 -0.41 8.80
C ASN A 80 -12.95 -1.89 9.13
N LEU A 81 -11.85 -2.62 9.21
CA LEU A 81 -11.84 -4.06 9.52
C LEU A 81 -12.35 -4.37 10.95
N ASN A 82 -12.55 -3.33 11.78
CA ASN A 82 -13.19 -3.46 13.09
C ASN A 82 -14.72 -3.44 13.02
N GLY A 83 -15.30 -3.16 11.85
CA GLY A 83 -16.74 -2.99 11.71
C GLY A 83 -17.26 -1.62 12.14
N SER A 84 -18.57 -1.41 12.07
CA SER A 84 -19.16 -0.19 12.58
C SER A 84 -19.19 -0.18 14.11
N VAL A 85 -18.73 0.91 14.70
CA VAL A 85 -18.63 1.11 16.17
C VAL A 85 -20.01 1.19 16.85
N SER A 86 -21.10 1.09 16.10
CA SER A 86 -22.48 1.27 16.61
C SER A 86 -23.04 0.10 17.38
N SER A 87 -22.36 -1.04 17.47
CA SER A 87 -22.83 -2.20 18.25
C SER A 87 -21.87 -2.55 19.38
N LEU A 88 -21.82 -1.73 20.41
CA LEU A 88 -21.40 -2.14 21.75
C LEU A 88 -22.44 -3.11 22.34
N ALA A 89 -22.49 -4.33 21.81
CA ALA A 89 -23.10 -5.43 22.54
C ALA A 89 -22.00 -5.96 23.48
N TRP A 90 -22.09 -5.63 24.73
CA TRP A 90 -21.22 -6.00 25.86
C TRP A 90 -21.14 -7.51 26.16
N ASN A 91 -21.54 -8.39 25.29
CA ASN A 91 -21.66 -9.83 25.52
C ASN A 91 -20.73 -10.67 24.61
N GLY A 92 -19.45 -10.33 24.48
CA GLY A 92 -18.42 -11.29 23.99
C GLY A 92 -18.51 -11.77 22.52
N ASP A 93 -19.68 -11.76 21.91
CA ASP A 93 -19.93 -12.08 20.51
C ASP A 93 -20.32 -10.81 19.76
N ALA A 94 -19.34 -10.09 19.24
CA ALA A 94 -19.58 -8.95 18.36
C ALA A 94 -20.35 -9.46 17.12
N LYS A 95 -21.65 -9.20 17.05
CA LYS A 95 -22.40 -9.35 15.81
C LYS A 95 -21.79 -8.40 14.80
N ILE A 96 -21.08 -8.97 13.83
CA ILE A 96 -20.61 -8.22 12.68
C ILE A 96 -21.86 -7.68 11.98
N ASP A 97 -21.96 -6.36 11.88
CA ASP A 97 -23.13 -5.75 11.26
C ASP A 97 -23.16 -5.98 9.75
N THR A 98 -24.29 -5.69 9.12
CA THR A 98 -24.49 -5.86 7.68
C THR A 98 -23.51 -5.05 6.85
N THR A 99 -23.06 -3.89 7.34
CA THR A 99 -22.09 -3.02 6.64
C THR A 99 -20.71 -3.65 6.63
N THR A 100 -20.29 -4.27 7.72
CA THR A 100 -19.00 -4.98 7.80
C THR A 100 -19.01 -6.21 6.90
N ASN A 101 -20.10 -6.97 6.85
CA ASN A 101 -20.24 -8.09 5.93
C ASN A 101 -20.15 -7.63 4.47
N LEU A 102 -20.87 -6.56 4.10
CA LEU A 102 -20.78 -5.97 2.76
C LEU A 102 -19.34 -5.54 2.42
N MET A 103 -18.63 -4.92 3.35
CA MET A 103 -17.24 -4.51 3.15
C MET A 103 -16.35 -5.73 2.91
N LEU A 104 -16.45 -6.77 3.72
CA LEU A 104 -15.67 -8.00 3.56
C LEU A 104 -16.00 -8.72 2.25
N ASP A 105 -17.27 -8.78 1.84
CA ASP A 105 -17.70 -9.36 0.57
C ASP A 105 -17.10 -8.60 -0.63
N GLN A 106 -17.05 -7.27 -0.56
CA GLN A 106 -16.44 -6.47 -1.62
C GLN A 106 -14.90 -6.57 -1.62
N LEU A 107 -14.27 -6.68 -0.45
CA LEU A 107 -12.84 -6.93 -0.34
C LEU A 107 -12.47 -8.31 -0.89
N GLN A 108 -13.26 -9.34 -0.55
CA GLN A 108 -13.12 -10.69 -1.10
C GLN A 108 -13.21 -10.68 -2.63
N TYR A 109 -14.23 -10.00 -3.17
CA TYR A 109 -14.40 -9.86 -4.61
C TYR A 109 -13.20 -9.17 -5.28
N GLU A 110 -12.66 -8.10 -4.67
CA GLU A 110 -11.52 -7.37 -5.21
C GLU A 110 -10.24 -8.24 -5.21
N LEU A 111 -9.97 -8.93 -4.10
CA LEU A 111 -8.86 -9.90 -4.00
C LEU A 111 -8.98 -11.02 -5.05
N GLU A 112 -10.17 -11.62 -5.20
CA GLU A 112 -10.42 -12.66 -6.21
C GLU A 112 -10.25 -12.13 -7.63
N THR A 113 -10.66 -10.90 -7.91
CA THR A 113 -10.51 -10.28 -9.23
C THR A 113 -9.03 -10.10 -9.57
N ILE A 114 -8.27 -9.51 -8.66
CA ILE A 114 -6.84 -9.27 -8.86
C ILE A 114 -6.05 -10.58 -8.91
N SER A 115 -6.48 -11.63 -8.20
CA SER A 115 -5.82 -12.95 -8.26
C SER A 115 -5.88 -13.63 -9.63
N LYS A 116 -6.77 -13.19 -10.52
CA LYS A 116 -6.88 -13.71 -11.89
C LYS A 116 -5.86 -13.09 -12.85
N LEU A 117 -5.15 -12.05 -12.44
CA LEU A 117 -4.15 -11.37 -13.27
C LEU A 117 -2.80 -12.09 -13.26
N THR A 118 -2.13 -12.14 -14.43
CA THR A 118 -0.77 -12.71 -14.60
C THR A 118 0.33 -11.71 -14.22
N SER A 119 0.05 -10.77 -13.31
CA SER A 119 1.00 -9.78 -12.84
C SER A 119 2.18 -10.39 -12.05
N ASN A 120 3.33 -9.72 -12.07
CA ASN A 120 4.52 -10.16 -11.33
C ASN A 120 4.26 -10.22 -9.82
N LYS A 121 3.71 -9.12 -9.29
CA LYS A 121 3.21 -9.02 -7.92
C LYS A 121 1.83 -8.39 -7.97
N SER A 122 0.98 -8.79 -7.04
CA SER A 122 -0.36 -8.23 -6.93
C SER A 122 -0.83 -8.15 -5.48
N GLY A 123 -1.67 -7.18 -5.21
CA GLY A 123 -2.27 -7.02 -3.89
C GLY A 123 -3.37 -5.98 -3.86
N VAL A 124 -4.13 -6.04 -2.78
CA VAL A 124 -5.13 -5.03 -2.42
C VAL A 124 -4.65 -4.32 -1.17
N VAL A 125 -4.33 -3.03 -1.29
CA VAL A 125 -3.94 -2.18 -0.16
C VAL A 125 -5.19 -1.74 0.58
N ILE A 126 -5.14 -1.74 1.90
CA ILE A 126 -6.23 -1.30 2.76
C ILE A 126 -5.71 -0.55 3.98
N HIS A 127 -6.33 0.59 4.30
CA HIS A 127 -6.23 1.17 5.64
C HIS A 127 -7.00 0.28 6.62
N PRO A 128 -6.37 -0.30 7.65
CA PRO A 128 -7.02 -1.31 8.49
C PRO A 128 -8.21 -0.79 9.28
N GLY A 129 -8.30 0.52 9.49
CA GLY A 129 -9.43 1.16 10.17
C GLY A 129 -9.06 1.81 11.50
N CYS A 130 -10.06 2.00 12.34
CA CYS A 130 -9.91 2.69 13.62
C CYS A 130 -10.73 2.01 14.73
N TYR A 131 -10.24 2.13 15.97
CA TYR A 131 -10.96 1.67 17.15
C TYR A 131 -10.49 2.43 18.39
N THR A 132 -11.36 2.51 19.42
CA THR A 132 -11.03 3.23 20.65
C THR A 132 -10.01 2.47 21.50
N ASP A 133 -10.27 1.20 21.78
CA ASP A 133 -9.32 0.31 22.43
C ASP A 133 -8.41 -0.33 21.39
N ARG A 134 -7.12 0.02 21.42
CA ARG A 134 -6.16 -0.42 20.39
C ARG A 134 -5.98 -1.93 20.37
N THR A 135 -5.91 -2.58 21.55
CA THR A 135 -5.70 -4.05 21.63
C THR A 135 -6.88 -4.80 21.07
N VAL A 136 -8.10 -4.40 21.46
CA VAL A 136 -9.34 -4.97 20.92
C VAL A 136 -9.42 -4.74 19.42
N GLY A 137 -9.11 -3.53 18.96
CA GLY A 137 -9.15 -3.17 17.56
C GLY A 137 -8.20 -4.01 16.72
N LEU A 138 -6.93 -4.12 17.10
CA LEU A 138 -5.93 -4.90 16.38
C LEU A 138 -6.30 -6.40 16.34
N THR A 139 -6.81 -6.95 17.45
CA THR A 139 -7.30 -8.33 17.49
C THR A 139 -8.50 -8.54 16.57
N THR A 140 -9.42 -7.56 16.49
CA THR A 140 -10.58 -7.63 15.61
C THR A 140 -10.19 -7.55 14.13
N ILE A 141 -9.19 -6.73 13.77
CA ILE A 141 -8.63 -6.69 12.43
C ILE A 141 -8.14 -8.09 12.02
N ALA A 142 -7.33 -8.74 12.86
CA ALA A 142 -6.85 -10.09 12.58
C ALA A 142 -7.99 -11.11 12.39
N LYS A 143 -9.02 -11.05 13.25
CA LYS A 143 -10.21 -11.90 13.11
C LYS A 143 -10.97 -11.66 11.80
N SER A 144 -11.03 -10.40 11.33
CA SER A 144 -11.66 -10.06 10.04
C SER A 144 -10.85 -10.59 8.87
N ILE A 145 -9.54 -10.49 8.92
CA ILE A 145 -8.62 -11.03 7.90
C ILE A 145 -8.72 -12.56 7.84
N ASN A 146 -8.81 -13.23 8.99
CA ASN A 146 -8.96 -14.68 9.05
C ASN A 146 -10.29 -15.22 8.46
N LYS A 147 -11.26 -14.35 8.15
CA LYS A 147 -12.47 -14.71 7.39
C LYS A 147 -12.31 -14.64 5.89
N ILE A 148 -11.22 -14.03 5.39
CA ILE A 148 -10.97 -13.88 3.96
C ILE A 148 -10.45 -15.20 3.40
N GLU A 149 -10.99 -15.60 2.24
CA GLU A 149 -10.50 -16.75 1.48
C GLU A 149 -9.55 -16.27 0.38
N PHE A 150 -8.26 -16.52 0.59
CA PHE A 150 -7.24 -16.11 -0.38
C PHE A 150 -7.14 -17.09 -1.55
N LYS A 151 -6.96 -16.57 -2.76
CA LYS A 151 -6.72 -17.32 -3.98
C LYS A 151 -5.39 -16.91 -4.64
N GLY A 152 -4.60 -17.90 -5.01
CA GLY A 152 -3.33 -17.65 -5.67
C GLY A 152 -2.31 -16.90 -4.80
N LYS A 153 -1.53 -16.02 -5.43
CA LYS A 153 -0.44 -15.28 -4.80
C LYS A 153 -0.81 -13.83 -4.43
N THR A 154 -2.04 -13.41 -4.70
CA THR A 154 -2.50 -12.05 -4.38
C THR A 154 -2.51 -11.84 -2.88
N LYS A 155 -2.04 -10.68 -2.45
CA LYS A 155 -1.93 -10.33 -1.03
C LYS A 155 -2.94 -9.25 -0.63
N LEU A 156 -3.43 -9.34 0.60
CA LEU A 156 -3.99 -8.21 1.31
C LEU A 156 -2.84 -7.45 1.96
N LEU A 157 -2.70 -6.16 1.65
CA LEU A 157 -1.61 -5.31 2.15
C LEU A 157 -2.16 -4.32 3.18
N LEU A 158 -1.77 -4.49 4.43
CA LEU A 158 -2.14 -3.56 5.49
C LEU A 158 -1.23 -2.33 5.42
N GLU A 159 -1.83 -1.16 5.31
CA GLU A 159 -1.09 0.10 5.25
C GLU A 159 -0.97 0.73 6.63
N ASN A 160 0.22 1.31 6.94
CA ASN A 160 0.38 2.11 8.14
C ASN A 160 -0.42 3.42 8.05
N CYS A 161 -0.67 4.06 9.17
CA CYS A 161 -1.33 5.36 9.24
C CYS A 161 -0.45 6.42 9.90
N ALA A 162 -0.75 7.68 9.63
CA ALA A 162 -0.03 8.84 10.17
C ALA A 162 -0.26 9.09 11.67
N GLY A 163 -0.96 8.19 12.38
CA GLY A 163 -1.27 8.35 13.80
C GLY A 163 -2.46 9.26 14.09
N GLU A 164 -3.32 9.53 13.13
CA GLU A 164 -4.49 10.40 13.27
C GLU A 164 -5.55 9.78 14.19
N GLY A 165 -5.91 10.49 15.23
CA GLY A 165 -7.04 10.12 16.08
C GLY A 165 -6.96 8.69 16.62
N ARG A 166 -7.94 7.84 16.22
CA ARG A 166 -8.05 6.45 16.66
C ARG A 166 -7.67 5.45 15.56
N LYS A 167 -7.04 5.89 14.48
CA LYS A 167 -6.52 4.99 13.44
C LYS A 167 -5.53 3.99 14.03
N LEU A 168 -5.60 2.75 13.57
CA LEU A 168 -4.73 1.64 13.98
C LEU A 168 -3.64 1.42 12.93
N CYS A 169 -2.64 0.61 13.28
CA CYS A 169 -1.47 0.34 12.43
C CYS A 169 -0.57 1.57 12.22
N LYS A 170 -0.33 2.32 13.29
CA LYS A 170 0.53 3.49 13.24
C LYS A 170 2.03 3.17 13.33
N ASN A 171 2.40 1.96 13.80
CA ASN A 171 3.78 1.52 13.94
C ASN A 171 3.92 0.00 13.71
N PHE A 172 5.15 -0.49 13.63
CA PHE A 172 5.44 -1.89 13.30
C PHE A 172 5.10 -2.87 14.42
N SER A 173 5.03 -2.43 15.68
CA SER A 173 4.57 -3.30 16.77
C SER A 173 3.08 -3.62 16.66
N GLU A 174 2.27 -2.71 16.14
CA GLU A 174 0.86 -2.99 15.85
C GLU A 174 0.70 -3.92 14.64
N PHE A 175 1.51 -3.77 13.61
CA PHE A 175 1.57 -4.73 12.51
C PHE A 175 1.94 -6.13 13.00
N LYS A 176 3.00 -6.24 13.83
CA LYS A 176 3.42 -7.51 14.44
C LYS A 176 2.32 -8.18 15.22
N LEU A 177 1.55 -7.41 16.02
CA LEU A 177 0.45 -7.94 16.80
C LEU A 177 -0.62 -8.54 15.90
N ILE A 178 -1.03 -7.85 14.82
CA ILE A 178 -1.99 -8.40 13.84
C ILE A 178 -1.40 -9.65 13.17
N TYR A 179 -0.16 -9.57 12.66
CA TYR A 179 0.46 -10.65 11.91
C TYR A 179 0.56 -11.94 12.71
N ASN A 180 0.89 -11.84 13.99
CA ASN A 180 0.97 -13.00 14.90
C ASN A 180 -0.39 -13.66 15.18
N LEU A 181 -1.50 -12.99 14.88
CA LEU A 181 -2.87 -13.50 15.05
C LEU A 181 -3.47 -14.00 13.73
N ILE A 182 -2.78 -13.86 12.62
CA ILE A 182 -3.19 -14.43 11.33
C ILE A 182 -2.98 -15.95 11.35
N GLU A 183 -3.96 -16.69 10.86
CA GLU A 183 -3.85 -18.14 10.69
C GLU A 183 -2.67 -18.49 9.79
N GLU A 184 -1.86 -19.49 10.20
CA GLU A 184 -0.59 -19.84 9.55
C GLU A 184 -0.73 -20.03 8.03
N HIS A 185 -1.79 -20.72 7.60
CA HIS A 185 -2.04 -21.01 6.18
C HIS A 185 -2.44 -19.77 5.34
N LYS A 186 -2.72 -18.63 5.97
CA LYS A 186 -3.04 -17.34 5.34
C LYS A 186 -1.90 -16.34 5.41
N ALA A 187 -0.89 -16.59 6.23
CA ALA A 187 0.18 -15.63 6.51
C ALA A 187 0.92 -15.16 5.24
N ASP A 188 1.13 -16.05 4.27
CA ASP A 188 1.80 -15.71 3.02
C ASP A 188 0.96 -14.78 2.10
N ASN A 189 -0.35 -14.73 2.30
CA ASN A 189 -1.27 -13.85 1.58
C ASN A 189 -1.53 -12.52 2.32
N VAL A 190 -0.93 -12.30 3.48
CA VAL A 190 -0.98 -11.02 4.19
C VAL A 190 0.39 -10.36 4.09
N GLY A 191 0.41 -9.13 3.64
CA GLY A 191 1.61 -8.32 3.54
C GLY A 191 1.37 -6.92 4.09
N PHE A 192 2.38 -6.08 3.93
CA PHE A 192 2.32 -4.71 4.45
C PHE A 192 2.71 -3.73 3.37
N CYS A 193 2.03 -2.58 3.39
CA CYS A 193 2.38 -1.38 2.66
C CYS A 193 2.88 -0.34 3.65
N VAL A 194 4.03 0.26 3.39
CA VAL A 194 4.55 1.37 4.20
C VAL A 194 4.46 2.64 3.38
N ASP A 195 3.65 3.59 3.87
CA ASP A 195 3.55 4.94 3.33
C ASP A 195 4.55 5.87 4.04
N THR A 196 5.41 6.51 3.26
CA THR A 196 6.48 7.37 3.78
C THR A 196 5.95 8.67 4.38
N ALA A 197 4.87 9.26 3.84
CA ALA A 197 4.22 10.42 4.44
C ALA A 197 3.50 10.07 5.76
N HIS A 198 2.99 8.83 5.87
CA HIS A 198 2.40 8.33 7.11
C HIS A 198 3.45 8.09 8.19
N ILE A 199 4.60 7.49 7.85
CA ILE A 199 5.76 7.34 8.77
C ILE A 199 6.21 8.71 9.29
N TRP A 200 6.35 9.67 8.38
CA TRP A 200 6.68 11.06 8.71
C TRP A 200 5.63 11.72 9.61
N GLY A 201 4.35 11.55 9.29
CA GLY A 201 3.23 12.09 10.04
C GLY A 201 3.11 11.50 11.45
N GLU A 202 3.40 10.21 11.59
CA GLU A 202 3.44 9.54 12.89
C GLU A 202 4.62 10.02 13.73
N GLY A 203 5.76 10.36 13.12
CA GLY A 203 6.88 11.04 13.79
C GLY A 203 7.81 10.13 14.58
N GLU A 204 7.90 8.86 14.19
CA GLU A 204 8.84 7.91 14.79
C GLU A 204 10.19 7.89 14.05
N TYR A 205 10.16 8.06 12.71
CA TYR A 205 11.35 8.03 11.86
C TYR A 205 11.46 9.33 11.04
N ASP A 206 12.54 10.09 11.25
CA ASP A 206 12.84 11.28 10.45
C ASP A 206 13.46 10.87 9.10
N LEU A 207 12.60 10.70 8.09
CA LEU A 207 13.01 10.20 6.79
C LEU A 207 13.95 11.13 6.00
N ARG A 208 14.32 12.30 6.52
CA ARG A 208 15.39 13.14 5.98
C ARG A 208 16.78 12.54 6.24
N SER A 209 16.90 11.68 7.23
CA SER A 209 18.14 11.01 7.62
C SER A 209 18.25 9.62 7.00
N VAL A 210 19.38 9.34 6.32
CA VAL A 210 19.70 8.00 5.82
C VAL A 210 19.71 6.97 6.95
N ASP A 211 20.22 7.33 8.13
CA ASP A 211 20.31 6.38 9.24
C ASP A 211 18.93 6.08 9.83
N GLU A 212 18.01 7.04 9.82
CA GLU A 212 16.62 6.80 10.22
C GLU A 212 15.86 5.92 9.20
N VAL A 213 16.12 6.09 7.90
CA VAL A 213 15.58 5.18 6.87
C VAL A 213 16.12 3.76 7.06
N LYS A 214 17.42 3.60 7.37
CA LYS A 214 18.00 2.28 7.71
C LYS A 214 17.36 1.71 8.96
N ARG A 215 17.18 2.51 10.01
CA ARG A 215 16.54 2.12 11.27
C ARG A 215 15.11 1.63 11.01
N MET A 216 14.34 2.36 10.22
CA MET A 216 12.98 2.00 9.83
C MET A 216 12.91 0.61 9.18
N PHE A 217 13.75 0.34 8.16
CA PHE A 217 13.76 -0.97 7.51
C PHE A 217 14.24 -2.09 8.43
N ASN A 218 15.25 -1.83 9.26
CA ASN A 218 15.75 -2.81 10.22
C ASN A 218 14.71 -3.15 11.30
N GLU A 219 14.02 -2.18 11.84
CA GLU A 219 12.96 -2.40 12.83
C GLU A 219 11.74 -3.09 12.23
N PHE A 220 11.40 -2.78 10.96
CA PHE A 220 10.38 -3.54 10.23
C PHE A 220 10.79 -5.01 10.08
N ASP A 221 12.03 -5.28 9.68
CA ASP A 221 12.56 -6.65 9.52
C ASP A 221 12.53 -7.43 10.84
N ILE A 222 12.97 -6.83 11.93
CA ILE A 222 12.92 -7.43 13.28
C ILE A 222 11.47 -7.69 13.73
N ALA A 223 10.55 -6.79 13.39
CA ALA A 223 9.16 -6.90 13.84
C ALA A 223 8.40 -8.01 13.10
N ILE A 224 8.51 -8.07 11.76
CA ILE A 224 7.59 -8.81 10.89
C ILE A 224 8.36 -9.66 9.86
N GLY A 225 9.62 -9.31 9.57
CA GLY A 225 10.41 -9.85 8.47
C GLY A 225 10.23 -9.05 7.17
N LEU A 226 11.35 -8.60 6.58
CA LEU A 226 11.36 -7.74 5.39
C LEU A 226 10.64 -8.39 4.18
N ARG A 227 10.59 -9.72 4.10
CA ARG A 227 9.84 -10.46 3.07
C ARG A 227 8.34 -10.13 3.02
N ASN A 228 7.79 -9.59 4.11
CA ASN A 228 6.38 -9.23 4.24
C ASN A 228 6.12 -7.77 3.86
N LEU A 229 7.17 -6.94 3.65
CA LEU A 229 7.06 -5.61 3.05
C LEU A 229 6.83 -5.77 1.55
N SER A 230 5.61 -5.55 1.12
CA SER A 230 5.17 -5.88 -0.24
C SER A 230 5.08 -4.66 -1.15
N LEU A 231 4.99 -3.46 -0.56
CA LEU A 231 4.80 -2.20 -1.27
C LEU A 231 5.27 -1.02 -0.42
N ILE A 232 5.80 0.00 -1.07
CA ILE A 232 5.99 1.34 -0.49
C ILE A 232 5.05 2.30 -1.21
N HIS A 233 4.23 3.05 -0.49
CA HIS A 233 3.68 4.29 -0.99
C HIS A 233 4.73 5.39 -0.80
N LEU A 234 5.28 5.86 -1.91
CA LEU A 234 6.39 6.80 -1.92
C LEU A 234 5.86 8.22 -2.02
N ASN A 235 5.47 8.77 -0.89
CA ASN A 235 4.85 10.08 -0.77
C ASN A 235 5.72 11.03 0.05
N ASP A 236 5.88 12.28 -0.42
CA ASP A 236 6.38 13.37 0.41
C ASP A 236 5.22 13.99 1.22
N SER A 237 5.49 14.92 2.13
CA SER A 237 4.48 15.46 3.03
C SER A 237 4.46 16.99 3.02
N ILE A 238 3.24 17.59 2.93
CA ILE A 238 3.06 19.04 3.09
C ILE A 238 2.93 19.48 4.55
N VAL A 239 3.01 18.56 5.50
CA VAL A 239 2.90 18.85 6.93
C VAL A 239 4.18 18.52 7.67
N PRO A 240 4.46 19.17 8.80
CA PRO A 240 5.68 18.93 9.58
C PRO A 240 5.75 17.51 10.16
N PHE A 241 6.98 17.10 10.51
CA PHE A 241 7.27 15.86 11.23
C PHE A 241 6.44 15.72 12.49
N GLY A 242 5.88 14.52 12.72
CA GLY A 242 5.09 14.20 13.91
C GLY A 242 3.74 14.91 13.99
N SER A 243 3.25 15.48 12.89
CA SER A 243 1.99 16.26 12.85
C SER A 243 0.73 15.43 13.11
N LYS A 244 0.81 14.10 13.02
CA LYS A 244 -0.34 13.18 13.08
C LYS A 244 -1.39 13.51 12.02
N LYS A 245 -0.94 13.87 10.82
CA LYS A 245 -1.80 14.22 9.68
C LYS A 245 -1.30 13.55 8.42
N ASP A 246 -2.22 12.96 7.70
CA ASP A 246 -2.03 12.39 6.39
C ASP A 246 -2.27 13.48 5.32
N ARG A 247 -1.19 13.99 4.73
CA ARG A 247 -1.23 15.03 3.70
C ARG A 247 -0.02 14.88 2.77
N HIS A 248 -0.26 14.36 1.58
CA HIS A 248 0.78 14.09 0.61
C HIS A 248 1.22 15.36 -0.13
N ALA A 249 2.50 15.43 -0.45
CA ALA A 249 3.11 16.37 -1.39
C ALA A 249 3.67 15.60 -2.59
N VAL A 250 3.84 16.28 -3.70
CA VAL A 250 4.63 15.77 -4.81
C VAL A 250 6.05 15.47 -4.31
N LEU A 251 6.61 14.36 -4.71
CA LEU A 251 7.92 13.89 -4.25
C LEU A 251 9.00 14.97 -4.48
N GLY A 252 9.78 15.26 -3.44
CA GLY A 252 10.82 16.29 -3.48
C GLY A 252 10.32 17.73 -3.30
N THR A 253 9.02 17.95 -3.06
CA THR A 253 8.47 19.30 -2.84
C THR A 253 7.96 19.55 -1.43
N GLY A 254 7.88 18.50 -0.62
CA GLY A 254 7.35 18.52 0.74
C GLY A 254 8.42 18.70 1.81
N TYR A 255 8.03 18.44 3.04
CA TYR A 255 8.91 18.59 4.21
C TYR A 255 9.99 17.51 4.34
N ILE A 256 9.83 16.36 3.64
CA ILE A 256 10.75 15.24 3.78
C ILE A 256 11.99 15.46 2.90
N TRP A 257 11.81 15.71 1.61
CA TRP A 257 12.91 15.66 0.64
C TRP A 257 13.15 16.94 -0.17
N ARG A 258 12.47 18.04 0.16
CA ARG A 258 12.65 19.30 -0.56
C ARG A 258 14.06 19.86 -0.45
N GLU A 259 14.71 19.73 0.71
CA GLU A 259 16.01 20.33 0.97
C GLU A 259 17.17 19.37 0.63
N ASP A 260 16.98 18.06 0.84
CA ASP A 260 17.99 17.03 0.59
C ASP A 260 17.32 15.70 0.22
N ILE A 261 17.75 15.14 -0.91
CA ILE A 261 17.23 13.89 -1.47
C ILE A 261 18.12 12.67 -1.15
N THR A 262 19.21 12.84 -0.39
CA THR A 262 20.17 11.75 -0.12
C THR A 262 19.51 10.53 0.49
N SER A 263 18.61 10.72 1.45
CA SER A 263 17.86 9.62 2.06
C SER A 263 16.82 9.02 1.13
N LEU A 264 16.22 9.81 0.22
CA LEU A 264 15.34 9.31 -0.84
C LEU A 264 16.12 8.37 -1.79
N LEU A 265 17.31 8.78 -2.24
CA LEU A 265 18.15 7.95 -3.10
C LEU A 265 18.53 6.63 -2.42
N TYR A 266 18.83 6.68 -1.12
CA TYR A 266 19.06 5.45 -0.34
C TYR A 266 17.83 4.55 -0.34
N LEU A 267 16.63 5.10 -0.05
CA LEU A 267 15.37 4.35 -0.03
C LEU A 267 15.07 3.71 -1.39
N LEU A 268 15.19 4.48 -2.49
CA LEU A 268 14.97 4.00 -3.85
C LEU A 268 15.90 2.82 -4.19
N ASN A 269 17.19 2.95 -3.88
CA ASN A 269 18.18 1.91 -4.13
C ASN A 269 17.92 0.66 -3.28
N PHE A 270 17.61 0.84 -2.00
CA PHE A 270 17.28 -0.26 -1.09
C PHE A 270 16.04 -1.04 -1.58
N CYS A 271 14.95 -0.35 -1.91
CA CYS A 271 13.74 -0.99 -2.42
C CYS A 271 13.98 -1.73 -3.73
N THR A 272 14.77 -1.15 -4.64
CA THR A 272 15.14 -1.80 -5.90
C THR A 272 15.97 -3.06 -5.67
N GLU A 273 16.99 -3.01 -4.78
CA GLU A 273 17.80 -4.18 -4.42
C GLU A 273 16.95 -5.30 -3.81
N LYS A 274 16.01 -4.94 -2.94
CA LYS A 274 15.10 -5.89 -2.29
C LYS A 274 13.89 -6.24 -3.14
N GLN A 275 13.78 -5.70 -4.35
CA GLN A 275 12.65 -5.91 -5.26
C GLN A 275 11.30 -5.52 -4.62
N ILE A 276 11.26 -4.46 -3.83
CA ILE A 276 10.06 -3.91 -3.23
C ILE A 276 9.51 -2.83 -4.17
N PRO A 277 8.33 -3.02 -4.79
CA PRO A 277 7.73 -2.00 -5.64
C PRO A 277 7.37 -0.75 -4.85
N MET A 278 7.40 0.38 -5.54
CA MET A 278 7.04 1.68 -4.98
C MET A 278 5.94 2.32 -5.82
N ILE A 279 4.99 3.01 -5.20
CA ILE A 279 3.88 3.72 -5.89
C ILE A 279 3.84 5.17 -5.43
N LEU A 280 3.80 6.09 -6.40
CA LEU A 280 3.49 7.50 -6.18
C LEU A 280 1.97 7.68 -6.18
N GLU A 281 1.41 8.33 -5.18
CA GLU A 281 -0.04 8.59 -5.09
C GLU A 281 -0.41 10.03 -5.43
N THR A 282 0.58 10.87 -5.71
CA THR A 282 0.39 12.23 -6.19
C THR A 282 0.42 12.27 -7.72
N ASN A 283 -0.28 13.25 -8.31
CA ASN A 283 -0.36 13.44 -9.77
C ASN A 283 0.98 13.94 -10.37
N CYS A 284 2.06 13.22 -10.15
CA CYS A 284 3.33 13.47 -10.84
C CYS A 284 3.69 12.24 -11.66
N THR A 285 4.32 12.47 -12.82
CA THR A 285 4.88 11.37 -13.60
C THR A 285 6.25 11.00 -13.01
N ILE A 286 6.64 9.73 -13.14
CA ILE A 286 8.00 9.30 -12.79
C ILE A 286 9.04 10.15 -13.53
N MET A 287 8.75 10.53 -14.78
CA MET A 287 9.65 11.34 -15.58
C MET A 287 9.84 12.74 -15.01
N ASP A 288 8.78 13.34 -14.44
CA ASP A 288 8.91 14.65 -13.78
C ASP A 288 9.81 14.54 -12.55
N VAL A 289 9.60 13.51 -11.72
CA VAL A 289 10.44 13.22 -10.55
C VAL A 289 11.88 12.93 -10.95
N LEU A 290 12.11 12.07 -11.95
CA LEU A 290 13.45 11.72 -12.42
C LEU A 290 14.18 12.92 -13.04
N ASN A 291 13.48 13.75 -13.82
CA ASN A 291 14.04 14.97 -14.41
C ASN A 291 14.43 15.99 -13.34
N ASP A 292 13.63 16.13 -12.28
CA ASP A 292 13.95 17.03 -11.18
C ASP A 292 15.07 16.48 -10.29
N LEU A 293 15.12 15.19 -10.05
CA LEU A 293 16.23 14.52 -9.36
C LEU A 293 17.54 14.61 -10.17
N GLN A 294 17.51 14.47 -11.51
CA GLN A 294 18.69 14.61 -12.37
C GLN A 294 19.24 16.04 -12.43
N LYS A 295 18.42 17.07 -12.23
CA LYS A 295 18.89 18.47 -12.15
C LYS A 295 19.59 18.77 -10.82
N THR A 296 19.43 17.91 -9.82
CA THR A 296 19.91 18.10 -8.44
C THR A 296 21.19 17.29 -8.17
N ILE A 297 21.53 16.34 -9.07
CA ILE A 297 22.77 15.54 -9.08
C ILE A 297 23.79 16.14 -10.05
#